data_f2857c89e203e0ebf937f69192ba249d
#
_entry.id   f2857c89e203e0ebf937f69192ba249d
#
_cell.length_a   1.000
_cell.length_b   1.000
_cell.length_c   1.000
_cell.angle_alpha   90.00
_cell.angle_beta   90.00
_cell.angle_gamma   90.00
#
_symmetry.space_group_name_H-M   'P 1'
#
loop_
_entity.id
_entity.type
_entity.pdbx_description
1 polymer ?
#
loop_
_entity_poly.entity_id
_entity_poly.type
_entity_poly.pdbx_seq_one_letter_code
_entity_poly.pdbx_strand_id
1 'polypeptide(L)'
;VIFVGIVPNNRKKDYTPWKSVVGDIEYGGQADAYITWVADAVIPYLRKCFRISQDRKDIGIAGASFGGLVSLYALFKHADTFGHYILISPSVWYPDFVKFMKSQPIINSTHHIYWYVGQLEGKQSNHLNQYMVPQTEAAVDILNELLVSQTSVFYFDTNRKGLHRQYYFKKYFNRAINKLF
;
A
#
# COMPACT_ATOMS: atom_id res chain seq x y z
N VAL A 1 16.32 -8.14 8.59
CA VAL A 1 15.00 -8.20 7.95
C VAL A 1 14.98 -9.34 6.95
N ILE A 2 13.88 -10.10 6.90
CA ILE A 2 13.64 -11.14 5.89
C ILE A 2 12.63 -10.58 4.89
N PHE A 3 12.96 -10.64 3.60
CA PHE A 3 12.06 -10.24 2.53
C PHE A 3 11.43 -11.47 1.87
N VAL A 4 10.13 -11.44 1.71
CA VAL A 4 9.36 -12.48 1.02
C VAL A 4 8.62 -11.87 -0.16
N GLY A 5 8.98 -12.30 -1.36
CA GLY A 5 8.28 -11.89 -2.59
C GLY A 5 7.09 -12.80 -2.85
N ILE A 6 5.90 -12.23 -2.96
CA ILE A 6 4.69 -12.96 -3.30
C ILE A 6 4.30 -12.61 -4.74
N VAL A 7 4.21 -13.62 -5.59
CA VAL A 7 3.74 -13.47 -6.97
C VAL A 7 2.22 -13.64 -6.99
N PRO A 8 1.44 -12.64 -7.42
CA PRO A 8 -0.01 -12.77 -7.52
C PRO A 8 -0.39 -13.69 -8.68
N ASN A 9 -1.51 -14.41 -8.56
CA ASN A 9 -2.06 -15.16 -9.69
C ASN A 9 -2.52 -14.24 -10.82
N ASN A 10 -3.22 -13.16 -10.45
CA ASN A 10 -3.64 -12.12 -11.37
C ASN A 10 -3.62 -10.76 -10.68
N ARG A 11 -2.61 -9.95 -10.98
CA ARG A 11 -2.39 -8.65 -10.34
C ARG A 11 -3.58 -7.69 -10.44
N LYS A 12 -4.35 -7.72 -11.54
CA LYS A 12 -5.53 -6.88 -11.74
C LYS A 12 -6.74 -7.35 -10.92
N LYS A 13 -6.74 -8.62 -10.50
CA LYS A 13 -7.78 -9.18 -9.63
C LYS A 13 -7.36 -9.11 -8.16
N ASP A 14 -6.17 -9.64 -7.86
CA ASP A 14 -5.71 -9.85 -6.48
C ASP A 14 -5.38 -8.55 -5.74
N TYR A 15 -4.99 -7.47 -6.48
CA TYR A 15 -4.54 -6.22 -5.88
C TYR A 15 -5.55 -5.08 -5.94
N THR A 16 -6.77 -5.35 -6.39
CA THR A 16 -7.82 -4.33 -6.47
C THR A 16 -8.94 -4.60 -5.46
N PRO A 17 -9.41 -3.57 -4.71
CA PRO A 17 -10.35 -3.75 -3.60
C PRO A 17 -11.72 -4.28 -4.00
N TRP A 18 -12.24 -3.85 -5.14
CA TRP A 18 -13.55 -4.23 -5.70
C TRP A 18 -13.49 -4.32 -7.21
N LYS A 19 -14.53 -4.87 -7.80
CA LYS A 19 -14.66 -4.90 -9.26
C LYS A 19 -14.83 -3.49 -9.81
N SER A 20 -14.12 -3.19 -10.87
CA SER A 20 -14.25 -1.92 -11.58
C SER A 20 -13.82 -2.07 -13.04
N VAL A 21 -14.34 -1.20 -13.90
CA VAL A 21 -13.93 -1.09 -15.30
C VAL A 21 -13.28 0.28 -15.49
N VAL A 22 -12.09 0.30 -16.07
CA VAL A 22 -11.35 1.52 -16.35
C VAL A 22 -10.89 1.48 -17.81
N GLY A 23 -11.51 2.29 -18.66
CA GLY A 23 -11.42 2.12 -20.10
C GLY A 23 -11.94 0.73 -20.50
N ASP A 24 -11.14 -0.03 -21.25
CA ASP A 24 -11.46 -1.40 -21.66
C ASP A 24 -10.90 -2.47 -20.70
N ILE A 25 -10.41 -2.06 -19.52
CA ILE A 25 -9.76 -2.98 -18.58
C ILE A 25 -10.69 -3.27 -17.42
N GLU A 26 -11.00 -4.56 -17.22
CA GLU A 26 -11.69 -5.06 -16.03
C GLU A 26 -10.69 -5.39 -14.89
N TYR A 27 -11.06 -4.99 -13.69
CA TYR A 27 -10.37 -5.30 -12.44
C TYR A 27 -11.25 -6.18 -11.55
N GLY A 28 -10.67 -7.20 -10.92
CA GLY A 28 -11.44 -8.30 -10.33
C GLY A 28 -11.90 -8.10 -8.89
N GLY A 29 -11.30 -7.17 -8.13
CA GLY A 29 -11.74 -6.86 -6.77
C GLY A 29 -11.57 -7.98 -5.76
N GLN A 30 -10.41 -8.64 -5.74
CA GLN A 30 -10.11 -9.77 -4.84
C GLN A 30 -9.07 -9.43 -3.77
N ALA A 31 -8.81 -8.14 -3.53
CA ALA A 31 -7.79 -7.71 -2.56
C ALA A 31 -8.05 -8.25 -1.15
N ASP A 32 -9.31 -8.30 -0.73
CA ASP A 32 -9.68 -8.83 0.59
C ASP A 32 -9.30 -10.32 0.72
N ALA A 33 -9.68 -11.14 -0.24
CA ALA A 33 -9.31 -12.56 -0.28
C ALA A 33 -7.79 -12.77 -0.36
N TYR A 34 -7.09 -11.93 -1.14
CA TYR A 34 -5.64 -11.99 -1.25
C TYR A 34 -4.95 -11.67 0.09
N ILE A 35 -5.35 -10.58 0.78
CA ILE A 35 -4.76 -10.22 2.06
C ILE A 35 -5.11 -11.24 3.15
N THR A 36 -6.34 -11.74 3.18
CA THR A 36 -6.75 -12.83 4.09
C THR A 36 -5.86 -14.06 3.88
N TRP A 37 -5.63 -14.47 2.64
CA TRP A 37 -4.71 -15.56 2.34
C TRP A 37 -3.27 -15.28 2.82
N VAL A 38 -2.77 -14.06 2.65
CA VAL A 38 -1.44 -13.68 3.18
C VAL A 38 -1.41 -13.78 4.70
N ALA A 39 -2.43 -13.29 5.39
CA ALA A 39 -2.53 -13.29 6.84
C ALA A 39 -2.67 -14.72 7.42
N ASP A 40 -3.55 -15.53 6.84
CA ASP A 40 -3.99 -16.79 7.42
C ASP A 40 -3.23 -18.02 6.90
N ALA A 41 -2.56 -17.91 5.75
CA ALA A 41 -1.81 -19.02 5.17
C ALA A 41 -0.31 -18.71 5.03
N VAL A 42 0.05 -17.57 4.39
CA VAL A 42 1.46 -17.26 4.08
C VAL A 42 2.26 -16.96 5.34
N ILE A 43 1.79 -16.05 6.19
CA ILE A 43 2.49 -15.68 7.42
C ILE A 43 2.65 -16.89 8.37
N PRO A 44 1.62 -17.68 8.66
CA PRO A 44 1.76 -18.91 9.46
C PRO A 44 2.71 -19.94 8.84
N TYR A 45 2.70 -20.12 7.53
CA TYR A 45 3.66 -20.99 6.84
C TYR A 45 5.10 -20.50 7.03
N LEU A 46 5.35 -19.20 6.84
CA LEU A 46 6.67 -18.62 7.04
C LEU A 46 7.16 -18.75 8.49
N ARG A 47 6.26 -18.65 9.48
CA ARG A 47 6.57 -18.87 10.90
C ARG A 47 6.98 -20.30 11.20
N LYS A 48 6.50 -21.27 10.44
CA LYS A 48 6.93 -22.68 10.54
C LYS A 48 8.31 -22.93 9.92
N CYS A 49 8.62 -22.20 8.82
CA CYS A 49 9.85 -22.41 8.05
C CYS A 49 11.02 -21.56 8.52
N PHE A 50 10.75 -20.41 9.13
CA PHE A 50 11.76 -19.42 9.47
C PHE A 50 11.52 -18.87 10.89
N ARG A 51 12.60 -18.47 11.55
CA ARG A 51 12.54 -17.79 12.85
C ARG A 51 12.14 -16.34 12.66
N ILE A 52 10.84 -16.07 12.55
CA ILE A 52 10.26 -14.73 12.46
C ILE A 52 9.39 -14.42 13.68
N SER A 53 9.20 -13.13 13.95
CA SER A 53 8.42 -12.67 15.10
C SER A 53 6.97 -13.10 15.06
N GLN A 54 6.38 -13.27 16.24
CA GLN A 54 4.94 -13.47 16.42
C GLN A 54 4.21 -12.12 16.56
N ASP A 55 4.93 -11.05 16.90
CA ASP A 55 4.35 -9.72 17.07
C ASP A 55 4.12 -9.07 15.69
N ARG A 56 2.91 -8.54 15.47
CA ARG A 56 2.57 -7.82 14.25
C ARG A 56 3.45 -6.59 14.01
N LYS A 57 3.97 -5.97 15.10
CA LYS A 57 4.87 -4.80 14.97
C LYS A 57 6.14 -5.11 14.17
N ASP A 58 6.53 -6.38 14.07
CA ASP A 58 7.70 -6.80 13.32
C ASP A 58 7.34 -7.33 11.92
N ILE A 59 6.06 -7.32 11.56
CA ILE A 59 5.56 -7.79 10.27
C ILE A 59 5.19 -6.59 9.41
N GLY A 60 5.76 -6.52 8.22
CA GLY A 60 5.48 -5.44 7.27
C GLY A 60 4.89 -5.94 5.95
N ILE A 61 4.06 -5.09 5.33
CA ILE A 61 3.61 -5.29 3.96
C ILE A 61 4.13 -4.14 3.08
N ALA A 62 4.58 -4.48 1.89
CA ALA A 62 5.19 -3.53 0.98
C ALA A 62 4.73 -3.74 -0.45
N GLY A 63 4.53 -2.66 -1.18
CA GLY A 63 4.21 -2.76 -2.59
C GLY A 63 4.33 -1.45 -3.36
N ALA A 64 4.40 -1.60 -4.69
CA ALA A 64 4.42 -0.47 -5.61
C ALA A 64 3.21 -0.51 -6.55
N SER A 65 2.67 0.67 -6.91
CA SER A 65 1.53 0.80 -7.82
C SER A 65 0.30 0.06 -7.27
N PHE A 66 -0.26 -0.92 -7.98
CA PHE A 66 -1.32 -1.79 -7.43
C PHE A 66 -0.87 -2.60 -6.21
N GLY A 67 0.43 -2.98 -6.12
CA GLY A 67 0.96 -3.57 -4.90
C GLY A 67 0.91 -2.60 -3.72
N GLY A 68 1.16 -1.31 -3.96
CA GLY A 68 0.96 -0.26 -2.95
C GLY A 68 -0.51 -0.05 -2.59
N LEU A 69 -1.42 -0.15 -3.58
CA LEU A 69 -2.86 -0.06 -3.38
C LEU A 69 -3.36 -1.15 -2.43
N VAL A 70 -3.02 -2.43 -2.70
CA VAL A 70 -3.43 -3.55 -1.83
C VAL A 70 -2.78 -3.48 -0.46
N SER A 71 -1.53 -2.98 -0.37
CA SER A 71 -0.88 -2.75 0.93
C SER A 71 -1.58 -1.67 1.75
N LEU A 72 -2.02 -0.58 1.12
CA LEU A 72 -2.80 0.46 1.78
C LEU A 72 -4.22 -0.03 2.15
N TYR A 73 -4.83 -0.84 1.31
CA TYR A 73 -6.11 -1.49 1.61
C TYR A 73 -6.03 -2.39 2.84
N ALA A 74 -4.90 -3.11 3.00
CA ALA A 74 -4.64 -3.95 4.16
C ALA A 74 -4.59 -3.15 5.48
N LEU A 75 -4.16 -1.88 5.46
CA LEU A 75 -4.18 -1.02 6.66
C LEU A 75 -5.59 -0.84 7.21
N PHE A 76 -6.60 -0.79 6.35
CA PHE A 76 -7.99 -0.61 6.76
C PHE A 76 -8.72 -1.92 7.06
N LYS A 77 -8.35 -3.01 6.41
CA LYS A 77 -9.06 -4.29 6.52
C LYS A 77 -8.37 -5.32 7.40
N HIS A 78 -7.06 -5.21 7.56
CA HIS A 78 -6.21 -6.16 8.29
C HIS A 78 -5.19 -5.43 9.18
N ALA A 79 -5.60 -4.37 9.86
CA ALA A 79 -4.75 -3.55 10.72
C ALA A 79 -4.04 -4.35 11.82
N ASP A 80 -4.65 -5.46 12.26
CA ASP A 80 -4.11 -6.35 13.29
C ASP A 80 -3.06 -7.34 12.76
N THR A 81 -2.83 -7.39 11.45
CA THR A 81 -1.85 -8.30 10.82
C THR A 81 -0.48 -7.66 10.66
N PHE A 82 -0.45 -6.38 10.26
CA PHE A 82 0.79 -5.69 9.90
C PHE A 82 1.03 -4.46 10.78
N GLY A 83 2.27 -4.28 11.23
CA GLY A 83 2.72 -3.07 11.93
C GLY A 83 3.41 -2.06 11.01
N HIS A 84 3.99 -2.53 9.90
CA HIS A 84 4.72 -1.68 8.96
C HIS A 84 4.11 -1.72 7.55
N TYR A 85 4.08 -0.55 6.91
CA TYR A 85 3.56 -0.38 5.55
C TYR A 85 4.53 0.43 4.70
N ILE A 86 4.96 -0.13 3.57
CA ILE A 86 5.79 0.57 2.58
C ILE A 86 4.97 0.73 1.30
N LEU A 87 4.53 1.96 1.05
CA LEU A 87 3.60 2.34 0.01
C LEU A 87 4.33 3.13 -1.07
N ILE A 88 4.75 2.46 -2.13
CA ILE A 88 5.50 3.10 -3.22
C ILE A 88 4.57 3.42 -4.38
N SER A 89 4.28 4.70 -4.58
CA SER A 89 3.37 5.17 -5.63
C SER A 89 2.09 4.34 -5.72
N PRO A 90 1.35 4.14 -4.60
CA PRO A 90 0.14 3.33 -4.61
C PRO A 90 -0.89 3.90 -5.58
N SER A 91 -1.59 3.03 -6.31
CA SER A 91 -2.57 3.42 -7.33
C SER A 91 -3.89 3.90 -6.72
N VAL A 92 -3.83 4.92 -5.83
CA VAL A 92 -5.01 5.47 -5.12
C VAL A 92 -6.01 6.19 -6.03
N TRP A 93 -5.65 6.39 -7.31
CA TRP A 93 -6.56 6.80 -8.37
C TRP A 93 -7.60 5.73 -8.73
N TYR A 94 -7.47 4.52 -8.19
CA TYR A 94 -8.45 3.45 -8.40
C TYR A 94 -9.86 3.94 -8.04
N PRO A 95 -10.88 3.66 -8.87
CA PRO A 95 -12.21 4.22 -8.70
C PRO A 95 -12.74 4.08 -7.28
N ASP A 96 -13.23 5.17 -6.71
CA ASP A 96 -13.80 5.29 -5.37
C ASP A 96 -12.84 5.00 -4.19
N PHE A 97 -11.54 4.77 -4.41
CA PHE A 97 -10.64 4.38 -3.33
C PHE A 97 -10.45 5.50 -2.28
N VAL A 98 -10.28 6.73 -2.70
CA VAL A 98 -10.18 7.88 -1.78
C VAL A 98 -11.51 8.08 -1.02
N LYS A 99 -12.65 7.85 -1.66
CA LYS A 99 -13.97 7.88 -1.00
C LYS A 99 -14.08 6.75 0.04
N PHE A 100 -13.60 5.55 -0.30
CA PHE A 100 -13.52 4.44 0.65
C PHE A 100 -12.68 4.82 1.86
N MET A 101 -11.49 5.42 1.69
CA MET A 101 -10.65 5.87 2.81
C MET A 101 -11.38 6.85 3.73
N LYS A 102 -12.12 7.83 3.18
CA LYS A 102 -12.92 8.78 3.97
C LYS A 102 -14.01 8.14 4.82
N SER A 103 -14.49 6.98 4.44
CA SER A 103 -15.54 6.25 5.17
C SER A 103 -14.98 5.31 6.25
N GLN A 104 -13.66 5.22 6.39
CA GLN A 104 -13.06 4.30 7.36
C GLN A 104 -13.04 4.90 8.77
N PRO A 105 -13.10 4.05 9.80
CA PRO A 105 -12.98 4.50 11.18
C PRO A 105 -11.56 5.00 11.48
N ILE A 106 -11.44 5.75 12.57
CA ILE A 106 -10.17 6.20 13.13
C ILE A 106 -9.27 4.99 13.47
N ILE A 107 -7.98 5.11 13.14
CA ILE A 107 -6.96 4.09 13.39
C ILE A 107 -6.23 4.42 14.69
N ASN A 108 -6.58 3.72 15.76
CA ASN A 108 -5.98 3.90 17.08
C ASN A 108 -4.75 2.99 17.34
N SER A 109 -4.57 1.95 16.53
CA SER A 109 -3.42 1.06 16.66
C SER A 109 -2.14 1.69 16.11
N THR A 110 -1.00 1.32 16.71
CA THR A 110 0.32 1.81 16.26
C THR A 110 0.70 1.20 14.93
N HIS A 111 1.02 2.05 13.97
CA HIS A 111 1.54 1.65 12.66
C HIS A 111 2.72 2.53 12.25
N HIS A 112 3.68 1.96 11.55
CA HIS A 112 4.79 2.66 10.94
C HIS A 112 4.62 2.64 9.43
N ILE A 113 4.39 3.79 8.84
CA ILE A 113 4.01 3.92 7.44
C ILE A 113 5.04 4.78 6.71
N TYR A 114 5.51 4.29 5.59
CA TYR A 114 6.28 5.08 4.63
C TYR A 114 5.54 5.14 3.30
N TRP A 115 5.29 6.33 2.80
CA TRP A 115 4.62 6.56 1.53
C TRP A 115 5.47 7.43 0.61
N TYR A 116 5.61 7.05 -0.64
CA TYR A 116 6.29 7.81 -1.68
C TYR A 116 5.41 7.99 -2.90
N VAL A 117 5.48 9.18 -3.54
CA VAL A 117 4.98 9.44 -4.88
C VAL A 117 5.90 10.41 -5.62
N GLY A 118 6.12 10.17 -6.92
CA GLY A 118 6.85 11.09 -7.79
C GLY A 118 5.94 12.20 -8.33
N GLN A 119 6.38 13.46 -8.29
CA GLN A 119 5.56 14.62 -8.71
C GLN A 119 5.30 14.72 -10.21
N LEU A 120 5.99 13.93 -11.03
CA LEU A 120 5.74 13.83 -12.47
C LEU A 120 4.92 12.59 -12.86
N GLU A 121 4.49 11.79 -11.88
CA GLU A 121 3.66 10.63 -12.15
C GLU A 121 2.31 11.06 -12.73
N GLY A 122 1.93 10.43 -13.83
CA GLY A 122 0.68 10.69 -14.52
C GLY A 122 0.60 11.94 -15.39
N LYS A 123 1.57 12.89 -15.29
CA LYS A 123 1.52 14.15 -16.06
C LYS A 123 1.48 13.99 -17.59
N GLN A 124 1.93 12.86 -18.11
CA GLN A 124 1.92 12.55 -19.54
C GLN A 124 0.90 11.46 -19.90
N SER A 125 -0.01 11.17 -18.98
CA SER A 125 -1.00 10.11 -19.17
C SER A 125 -2.37 10.69 -19.50
N ASN A 126 -3.01 10.15 -20.54
CA ASN A 126 -4.40 10.44 -20.86
C ASN A 126 -5.39 9.50 -20.14
N HIS A 127 -4.88 8.65 -19.24
CA HIS A 127 -5.64 7.68 -18.45
C HIS A 127 -5.80 8.14 -17.00
N LEU A 128 -6.47 7.34 -16.17
CA LEU A 128 -6.66 7.61 -14.73
C LEU A 128 -5.36 7.84 -13.97
N ASN A 129 -4.22 7.38 -14.49
CA ASN A 129 -2.90 7.69 -13.92
C ASN A 129 -2.61 9.19 -13.81
N GLN A 130 -3.25 10.06 -14.60
CA GLN A 130 -3.15 11.53 -14.47
C GLN A 130 -3.57 12.01 -13.07
N TYR A 131 -4.41 11.25 -12.39
CA TYR A 131 -4.86 11.55 -11.03
C TYR A 131 -3.93 11.01 -9.94
N MET A 132 -2.78 10.39 -10.29
CA MET A 132 -1.87 9.78 -9.31
C MET A 132 -1.47 10.76 -8.22
N VAL A 133 -0.96 11.93 -8.56
CA VAL A 133 -0.49 12.91 -7.58
C VAL A 133 -1.65 13.54 -6.80
N PRO A 134 -2.69 14.12 -7.44
CA PRO A 134 -3.80 14.73 -6.71
C PRO A 134 -4.54 13.76 -5.78
N GLN A 135 -4.77 12.52 -6.23
CA GLN A 135 -5.42 11.51 -5.40
C GLN A 135 -4.51 11.04 -4.25
N THR A 136 -3.19 11.01 -4.46
CA THR A 136 -2.24 10.70 -3.38
C THR A 136 -2.24 11.81 -2.32
N GLU A 137 -2.22 13.07 -2.70
CA GLU A 137 -2.29 14.20 -1.77
C GLU A 137 -3.57 14.12 -0.92
N ALA A 138 -4.72 13.95 -1.55
CA ALA A 138 -6.00 13.79 -0.85
C ALA A 138 -6.01 12.56 0.08
N ALA A 139 -5.41 11.44 -0.35
CA ALA A 139 -5.34 10.22 0.47
C ALA A 139 -4.39 10.38 1.66
N VAL A 140 -3.29 11.12 1.50
CA VAL A 140 -2.36 11.46 2.60
C VAL A 140 -3.02 12.32 3.64
N ASP A 141 -3.79 13.34 3.23
CA ASP A 141 -4.53 14.21 4.15
C ASP A 141 -5.53 13.39 4.97
N ILE A 142 -6.31 12.51 4.32
CA ILE A 142 -7.25 11.60 5.00
C ILE A 142 -6.52 10.68 5.97
N LEU A 143 -5.37 10.10 5.56
CA LEU A 143 -4.63 9.19 6.44
C LEU A 143 -4.10 9.92 7.68
N ASN A 144 -3.65 11.16 7.55
CA ASN A 144 -3.24 12.00 8.69
C ASN A 144 -4.40 12.26 9.67
N GLU A 145 -5.62 12.43 9.16
CA GLU A 145 -6.82 12.59 10.00
C GLU A 145 -7.22 11.29 10.71
N LEU A 146 -7.07 10.15 10.03
CA LEU A 146 -7.47 8.84 10.56
C LEU A 146 -6.45 8.24 11.52
N LEU A 147 -5.17 8.53 11.35
CA LEU A 147 -4.08 7.93 12.14
C LEU A 147 -3.84 8.74 13.42
N VAL A 148 -4.60 8.47 14.46
CA VAL A 148 -4.58 9.27 15.70
C VAL A 148 -3.67 8.71 16.81
N SER A 149 -3.14 7.50 16.66
CA SER A 149 -2.21 6.93 17.62
C SER A 149 -0.92 7.74 17.69
N GLN A 150 -0.58 8.28 18.87
CA GLN A 150 0.63 9.07 19.10
C GLN A 150 1.94 8.30 18.91
N THR A 151 1.88 6.98 18.94
CA THR A 151 3.03 6.09 18.71
C THR A 151 3.16 5.66 17.25
N SER A 152 2.21 6.05 16.40
CA SER A 152 2.31 5.82 14.97
C SER A 152 3.32 6.76 14.32
N VAL A 153 4.01 6.26 13.30
CA VAL A 153 4.98 7.04 12.51
C VAL A 153 4.54 7.05 11.06
N PHE A 154 4.39 8.24 10.49
CA PHE A 154 4.06 8.39 9.07
C PHE A 154 5.08 9.28 8.35
N TYR A 155 5.79 8.70 7.41
CA TYR A 155 6.71 9.40 6.50
C TYR A 155 6.10 9.52 5.12
N PHE A 156 5.94 10.74 4.63
CA PHE A 156 5.55 11.02 3.25
C PHE A 156 6.69 11.71 2.50
N ASP A 157 7.21 11.03 1.49
CA ASP A 157 8.31 11.53 0.64
C ASP A 157 7.81 11.78 -0.79
N THR A 158 8.29 12.86 -1.40
CA THR A 158 8.04 13.17 -2.81
C THR A 158 9.35 13.43 -3.55
N ASN A 159 9.31 13.43 -4.88
CA ASN A 159 10.43 13.81 -5.72
C ASN A 159 9.96 14.62 -6.93
N ARG A 160 10.48 15.84 -7.09
CA ARG A 160 10.10 16.77 -8.18
C ARG A 160 10.29 16.20 -9.59
N LYS A 161 11.28 15.27 -9.77
CA LYS A 161 11.59 14.59 -11.03
C LYS A 161 11.12 13.12 -11.02
N GLY A 162 10.39 12.72 -9.98
CA GLY A 162 9.93 11.34 -9.80
C GLY A 162 8.88 10.95 -10.83
N LEU A 163 9.08 9.79 -11.43
CA LEU A 163 8.22 9.17 -12.42
C LEU A 163 7.75 7.80 -11.90
N HIS A 164 6.65 7.29 -12.44
CA HIS A 164 6.14 5.93 -12.15
C HIS A 164 7.00 4.85 -12.81
N ARG A 165 8.25 4.69 -12.32
CA ARG A 165 9.27 3.80 -12.91
C ARG A 165 10.03 3.04 -11.83
N GLN A 166 10.50 1.84 -12.18
CA GLN A 166 11.27 0.92 -11.31
C GLN A 166 12.46 1.57 -10.61
N TYR A 167 13.17 2.47 -11.28
CA TYR A 167 14.28 3.21 -10.69
C TYR A 167 13.86 3.96 -9.41
N TYR A 168 12.76 4.71 -9.46
CA TYR A 168 12.26 5.44 -8.30
C TYR A 168 11.68 4.49 -7.26
N PHE A 169 11.00 3.43 -7.67
CA PHE A 169 10.44 2.43 -6.77
C PHE A 169 11.53 1.78 -5.93
N LYS A 170 12.61 1.29 -6.56
CA LYS A 170 13.76 0.71 -5.87
C LYS A 170 14.43 1.71 -4.93
N LYS A 171 14.67 2.95 -5.40
CA LYS A 171 15.30 4.01 -4.61
C LYS A 171 14.52 4.30 -3.32
N TYR A 172 13.21 4.50 -3.44
CA TYR A 172 12.38 4.87 -2.29
C TYR A 172 11.98 3.68 -1.42
N PHE A 173 11.94 2.48 -1.97
CA PHE A 173 11.84 1.26 -1.18
C PHE A 173 13.05 1.09 -0.25
N ASN A 174 14.27 1.23 -0.76
CA ASN A 174 15.49 1.18 0.07
C ASN A 174 15.48 2.28 1.15
N ARG A 175 15.01 3.49 0.81
CA ARG A 175 14.88 4.57 1.78
C ARG A 175 13.84 4.25 2.87
N ALA A 176 12.73 3.63 2.49
CA ALA A 176 11.71 3.18 3.44
C ALA A 176 12.26 2.18 4.45
N ILE A 177 13.02 1.18 3.97
CA ILE A 177 13.67 0.20 4.85
C ILE A 177 14.56 0.89 5.88
N ASN A 178 15.42 1.82 5.46
CA ASN A 178 16.30 2.55 6.38
C ASN A 178 15.57 3.49 7.36
N LYS A 179 14.32 3.84 7.08
CA LYS A 179 13.51 4.70 7.96
C LYS A 179 12.64 3.91 8.94
N LEU A 180 12.22 2.72 8.56
CA LEU A 180 11.27 1.95 9.35
C LEU A 180 11.92 0.82 10.14
N PHE A 181 13.12 0.39 9.75
CA PHE A 181 13.89 -0.71 10.35
C PHE A 181 15.33 -0.32 10.63
#